data_56191935947a70322884b5d45a8e71dd
#
_entry.id   56191935947a70322884b5d45a8e71dd
#
_cell.length_a   1.000
_cell.length_b   1.000
_cell.length_c   1.000
_cell.angle_alpha   90.00
_cell.angle_beta   90.00
_cell.angle_gamma   90.00
#
_symmetry.space_group_name_H-M   'P 1'
#
loop_
_entity.id
_entity.type
_entity.pdbx_description
1 polymer ?
#
loop_
_entity_poly.entity_id
_entity_poly.type
_entity_poly.pdbx_seq_one_letter_code
_entity_poly.pdbx_strand_id
1 'polypeptide(L)'
;MATIERRKFLFALGASGFAPALLGISDADAPATEPLDRALVLSGGGARGAYEAGLIGALAATGSVSDGSPLLPYEIVCGTSIGALNAWFVATGQYTKLHDLWYGISGENLMRLKPEYQALRDSQSGLLDRAASVVQLAKLTRNQTGVLESKPVYDWIVHHLDPTTPLVMLMVWAVTNLTLQRPEYFYLRPGGAGTDLPERVVRALQLSLGSKTVVREATPDLLHRAIFASAALPIAFDPVLIPGPDGTMHEYCDGGVASNSPVGIAHAVSKAADVVLLDPPFEPDVDIEDAVEIAFSVFGTMQRKILETEMHNVYFQSLARRAIRRLTKEEFARAAEGNELLERFVRTLPVTDLHYIRPEQTLPVTVAGFGDEEGIGKAYRAGWVDVARGFTPYDWSTFEL
;
A
#
# COMPACT_ATOMS: atom_id res chain seq x y z
N MET A 1 -13.37 26.62 30.08
CA MET A 1 -13.53 25.51 29.12
C MET A 1 -12.49 25.55 27.99
N ALA A 2 -12.23 26.68 27.36
CA ALA A 2 -11.28 26.80 26.22
C ALA A 2 -9.82 26.32 26.51
N THR A 3 -9.34 26.41 27.75
CA THR A 3 -7.94 26.11 28.11
C THR A 3 -7.65 24.59 28.22
N ILE A 4 -8.65 23.79 28.54
CA ILE A 4 -8.50 22.33 28.69
C ILE A 4 -8.53 21.65 27.30
N GLU A 5 -9.35 22.16 26.41
CA GLU A 5 -9.39 21.67 25.00
C GLU A 5 -8.10 22.00 24.26
N ARG A 6 -7.52 23.19 24.50
CA ARG A 6 -6.27 23.64 23.92
C ARG A 6 -5.07 22.75 24.33
N ARG A 7 -5.01 22.32 25.61
CA ARG A 7 -3.96 21.40 26.10
C ARG A 7 -4.11 19.99 25.48
N LYS A 8 -5.33 19.48 25.33
CA LYS A 8 -5.61 18.19 24.69
C LYS A 8 -5.22 18.18 23.20
N PHE A 9 -5.51 19.29 22.52
CA PHE A 9 -5.17 19.47 21.10
C PHE A 9 -3.64 19.51 20.87
N LEU A 10 -2.91 20.26 21.69
CA LEU A 10 -1.44 20.33 21.61
C LEU A 10 -0.77 19.01 22.04
N PHE A 11 -1.37 18.26 22.96
CA PHE A 11 -0.87 16.95 23.36
C PHE A 11 -1.09 15.89 22.26
N ALA A 12 -2.21 15.95 21.53
CA ALA A 12 -2.48 15.09 20.39
C ALA A 12 -1.50 15.33 19.21
N LEU A 13 -1.14 16.60 18.95
CA LEU A 13 -0.11 16.94 17.95
C LEU A 13 1.30 16.49 18.35
N GLY A 14 1.63 16.51 19.65
CA GLY A 14 2.94 16.06 20.15
C GLY A 14 3.10 14.54 20.26
N ALA A 15 1.99 13.82 20.50
CA ALA A 15 1.99 12.36 20.65
C ALA A 15 2.03 11.58 19.32
N SER A 16 1.74 12.24 18.20
CA SER A 16 1.63 11.60 16.87
C SER A 16 2.97 11.45 16.11
N GLY A 17 4.11 11.71 16.73
CA GLY A 17 5.43 11.54 16.10
C GLY A 17 5.73 12.51 14.95
N PHE A 18 4.97 13.59 14.80
CA PHE A 18 4.99 14.52 13.67
C PHE A 18 6.21 15.46 13.60
N ALA A 19 6.96 15.60 14.67
CA ALA A 19 8.02 16.60 14.77
C ALA A 19 9.19 16.44 13.77
N PRO A 20 9.65 15.24 13.37
CA PRO A 20 10.83 15.13 12.53
C PRO A 20 10.60 15.45 11.05
N ALA A 21 9.39 15.25 10.52
CA ALA A 21 9.13 15.38 9.07
C ALA A 21 9.06 16.84 8.58
N LEU A 22 8.81 17.79 9.49
CA LEU A 22 8.55 19.19 9.13
C LEU A 22 9.80 20.09 9.12
N LEU A 23 10.94 19.61 9.57
CA LEU A 23 12.12 20.46 9.83
C LEU A 23 13.03 20.74 8.63
N GLY A 24 12.74 20.28 7.43
CA GLY A 24 13.70 20.26 6.33
C GLY A 24 13.41 21.06 5.06
N ILE A 25 12.34 21.84 4.95
CA ILE A 25 11.95 22.49 3.68
C ILE A 25 11.88 24.01 3.82
N SER A 26 12.49 24.77 2.88
CA SER A 26 12.46 26.24 2.87
C SER A 26 11.15 26.79 2.30
N ASP A 27 10.67 27.93 2.84
CA ASP A 27 9.36 28.55 2.54
C ASP A 27 9.20 29.08 1.11
N ALA A 28 10.27 29.19 0.33
CA ALA A 28 10.25 29.91 -0.94
C ALA A 28 9.50 29.19 -2.09
N ASP A 29 9.11 27.93 -1.90
CA ASP A 29 8.86 27.04 -3.04
C ASP A 29 7.59 26.18 -2.99
N ALA A 30 6.59 26.45 -2.16
CA ALA A 30 5.33 25.71 -2.19
C ALA A 30 4.36 26.35 -3.19
N PRO A 31 4.26 25.90 -4.45
CA PRO A 31 3.13 26.26 -5.27
C PRO A 31 1.87 25.67 -4.61
N ALA A 32 0.84 26.51 -4.47
CA ALA A 32 -0.51 26.03 -4.17
C ALA A 32 -0.97 25.21 -5.39
N THR A 33 -0.61 23.93 -5.43
CA THR A 33 -1.09 23.02 -6.46
C THR A 33 -2.47 22.56 -6.05
N GLU A 34 -3.43 22.67 -6.96
CA GLU A 34 -4.74 22.08 -6.69
C GLU A 34 -4.57 20.57 -6.50
N PRO A 35 -5.08 20.03 -5.37
CA PRO A 35 -5.02 18.60 -5.13
C PRO A 35 -5.90 17.86 -6.15
N LEU A 36 -5.53 16.62 -6.45
CA LEU A 36 -6.35 15.69 -7.22
C LEU A 36 -7.71 15.51 -6.54
N ASP A 37 -8.75 15.22 -7.31
CA ASP A 37 -10.07 15.07 -6.75
C ASP A 37 -10.18 13.78 -5.94
N ARG A 38 -9.75 12.63 -6.49
CA ARG A 38 -9.93 11.35 -5.82
C ARG A 38 -8.80 10.35 -6.09
N ALA A 39 -8.37 9.66 -5.05
CA ALA A 39 -7.41 8.57 -5.08
C ALA A 39 -8.07 7.22 -4.77
N LEU A 40 -7.61 6.15 -5.42
CA LEU A 40 -7.87 4.77 -5.02
C LEU A 40 -6.63 4.21 -4.33
N VAL A 41 -6.81 3.56 -3.18
CA VAL A 41 -5.72 2.93 -2.42
C VAL A 41 -6.00 1.44 -2.28
N LEU A 42 -5.07 0.61 -2.73
CA LEU A 42 -5.14 -0.84 -2.72
C LEU A 42 -4.10 -1.40 -1.74
N SER A 43 -4.57 -2.20 -0.79
CA SER A 43 -3.75 -2.71 0.31
C SER A 43 -2.94 -3.93 -0.08
N GLY A 44 -1.86 -4.21 0.64
CA GLY A 44 -1.16 -5.50 0.56
C GLY A 44 -1.96 -6.61 1.23
N GLY A 45 -1.83 -7.86 0.75
CA GLY A 45 -2.53 -9.01 1.34
C GLY A 45 -2.44 -10.32 0.55
N GLY A 46 -1.49 -10.45 -0.37
CA GLY A 46 -1.27 -11.68 -1.14
C GLY A 46 -2.51 -12.14 -1.93
N ALA A 47 -2.88 -13.42 -1.85
CA ALA A 47 -4.01 -13.97 -2.60
C ALA A 47 -5.38 -13.36 -2.21
N ARG A 48 -5.49 -12.69 -1.05
CA ARG A 48 -6.67 -11.90 -0.67
C ARG A 48 -6.94 -10.73 -1.63
N GLY A 49 -5.96 -10.31 -2.43
CA GLY A 49 -6.11 -9.31 -3.50
C GLY A 49 -7.15 -9.67 -4.57
N ALA A 50 -7.63 -10.92 -4.61
CA ALA A 50 -8.79 -11.33 -5.39
C ALA A 50 -10.05 -10.51 -5.03
N TYR A 51 -10.21 -10.15 -3.76
CA TYR A 51 -11.29 -9.27 -3.30
C TYR A 51 -11.21 -7.88 -3.95
N GLU A 52 -10.03 -7.27 -3.99
CA GLU A 52 -9.81 -5.99 -4.69
C GLU A 52 -10.15 -6.10 -6.17
N ALA A 53 -9.70 -7.16 -6.83
CA ALA A 53 -9.98 -7.37 -8.24
C ALA A 53 -11.48 -7.53 -8.52
N GLY A 54 -12.22 -8.21 -7.64
CA GLY A 54 -13.68 -8.31 -7.71
C GLY A 54 -14.36 -6.96 -7.55
N LEU A 55 -13.92 -6.17 -6.57
CA LEU A 55 -14.42 -4.82 -6.33
C LEU A 55 -14.13 -3.89 -7.51
N ILE A 56 -12.90 -3.89 -8.03
CA ILE A 56 -12.50 -3.12 -9.21
C ILE A 56 -13.35 -3.50 -10.43
N GLY A 57 -13.54 -4.81 -10.65
CA GLY A 57 -14.36 -5.32 -11.74
C GLY A 57 -15.81 -4.83 -11.67
N ALA A 58 -16.41 -4.84 -10.47
CA ALA A 58 -17.77 -4.35 -10.27
C ALA A 58 -17.86 -2.83 -10.41
N LEU A 59 -16.91 -2.07 -9.89
CA LEU A 59 -16.84 -0.61 -10.10
C LEU A 59 -16.73 -0.26 -11.59
N ALA A 60 -15.87 -0.98 -12.33
CA ALA A 60 -15.71 -0.78 -13.76
C ALA A 60 -16.98 -1.14 -14.56
N ALA A 61 -17.70 -2.20 -14.16
CA ALA A 61 -18.94 -2.62 -14.80
C ALA A 61 -20.09 -1.61 -14.58
N THR A 62 -20.08 -0.85 -13.49
CA THR A 62 -21.07 0.18 -13.20
C THR A 62 -20.69 1.55 -13.79
N GLY A 63 -19.44 1.74 -14.21
CA GLY A 63 -18.95 2.96 -14.84
C GLY A 63 -19.55 3.13 -16.25
N SER A 64 -20.02 4.34 -16.55
CA SER A 64 -20.55 4.67 -17.88
C SER A 64 -19.44 5.32 -18.72
N VAL A 65 -19.05 4.69 -19.84
CA VAL A 65 -18.07 5.24 -20.78
C VAL A 65 -18.81 5.70 -22.02
N SER A 66 -19.14 6.97 -22.09
CA SER A 66 -19.73 7.54 -23.33
C SER A 66 -18.74 8.35 -24.16
N ASP A 67 -17.58 8.71 -23.63
CA ASP A 67 -16.65 9.68 -24.24
C ASP A 67 -15.16 9.26 -24.22
N GLY A 68 -14.84 8.01 -23.86
CA GLY A 68 -13.44 7.55 -23.75
C GLY A 68 -12.75 7.93 -22.44
N SER A 69 -13.46 8.49 -21.48
CA SER A 69 -12.96 8.76 -20.12
C SER A 69 -12.64 7.47 -19.36
N PRO A 70 -11.73 7.49 -18.38
CA PRO A 70 -11.48 6.31 -17.56
C PRO A 70 -12.75 5.81 -16.90
N LEU A 71 -12.94 4.49 -16.89
CA LEU A 71 -14.12 3.84 -16.29
C LEU A 71 -14.27 4.11 -14.79
N LEU A 72 -13.19 4.43 -14.10
CA LEU A 72 -13.17 4.72 -12.68
C LEU A 72 -12.88 6.21 -12.42
N PRO A 73 -13.56 6.83 -11.44
CA PRO A 73 -13.46 8.27 -11.17
C PRO A 73 -12.21 8.62 -10.34
N TYR A 74 -11.06 8.02 -10.65
CA TYR A 74 -9.81 8.24 -9.94
C TYR A 74 -8.75 8.84 -10.86
N GLU A 75 -7.98 9.77 -10.32
CA GLU A 75 -6.84 10.39 -11.02
C GLU A 75 -5.51 9.73 -10.64
N ILE A 76 -5.50 9.04 -9.50
CA ILE A 76 -4.35 8.30 -8.99
C ILE A 76 -4.79 6.99 -8.34
N VAL A 77 -4.03 5.94 -8.59
CA VAL A 77 -4.12 4.69 -7.86
C VAL A 77 -2.82 4.44 -7.09
N CYS A 78 -2.94 4.13 -5.82
CA CYS A 78 -1.82 3.80 -4.93
C CYS A 78 -1.93 2.34 -4.51
N GLY A 79 -0.81 1.60 -4.46
CA GLY A 79 -0.85 0.20 -4.09
C GLY A 79 0.37 -0.28 -3.33
N THR A 80 0.23 -1.40 -2.64
CA THR A 80 1.34 -2.11 -1.98
C THR A 80 1.19 -3.60 -2.22
N SER A 81 2.30 -4.32 -2.44
CA SER A 81 2.29 -5.78 -2.62
C SER A 81 1.32 -6.21 -3.75
N ILE A 82 0.37 -7.09 -3.45
CA ILE A 82 -0.67 -7.47 -4.41
C ILE A 82 -1.50 -6.27 -4.87
N GLY A 83 -1.71 -5.28 -4.00
CA GLY A 83 -2.37 -4.03 -4.36
C GLY A 83 -1.59 -3.23 -5.41
N ALA A 84 -0.26 -3.31 -5.44
CA ALA A 84 0.54 -2.71 -6.52
C ALA A 84 0.36 -3.44 -7.85
N LEU A 85 0.22 -4.77 -7.83
CA LEU A 85 -0.12 -5.57 -9.01
C LEU A 85 -1.52 -5.22 -9.54
N ASN A 86 -2.53 -5.19 -8.68
CA ASN A 86 -3.88 -4.80 -9.05
C ASN A 86 -3.93 -3.34 -9.55
N ALA A 87 -3.15 -2.44 -8.93
CA ALA A 87 -3.05 -1.04 -9.34
C ALA A 87 -2.53 -0.86 -10.76
N TRP A 88 -1.64 -1.73 -11.25
CA TRP A 88 -1.19 -1.71 -12.63
C TRP A 88 -2.38 -1.85 -13.62
N PHE A 89 -3.26 -2.82 -13.38
CA PHE A 89 -4.41 -3.04 -14.27
C PHE A 89 -5.43 -1.91 -14.17
N VAL A 90 -5.57 -1.30 -12.99
CA VAL A 90 -6.39 -0.09 -12.81
C VAL A 90 -5.78 1.08 -13.59
N ALA A 91 -4.48 1.34 -13.39
CA ALA A 91 -3.77 2.44 -14.03
C ALA A 91 -3.72 2.35 -15.55
N THR A 92 -3.81 1.13 -16.10
CA THR A 92 -3.82 0.87 -17.55
C THR A 92 -5.23 0.66 -18.11
N GLY A 93 -6.29 0.71 -17.28
CA GLY A 93 -7.67 0.47 -17.70
C GLY A 93 -7.96 -0.98 -18.13
N GLN A 94 -7.11 -1.94 -17.75
CA GLN A 94 -7.21 -3.34 -18.17
C GLN A 94 -8.06 -4.20 -17.21
N TYR A 95 -9.27 -3.75 -16.89
CA TYR A 95 -10.13 -4.39 -15.87
C TYR A 95 -10.54 -5.83 -16.24
N THR A 96 -10.82 -6.09 -17.51
CA THR A 96 -11.14 -7.45 -17.99
C THR A 96 -9.93 -8.38 -17.83
N LYS A 97 -8.74 -7.89 -18.18
CA LYS A 97 -7.51 -8.68 -18.00
C LYS A 97 -7.23 -8.99 -16.52
N LEU A 98 -7.50 -8.04 -15.61
CA LEU A 98 -7.41 -8.27 -14.18
C LEU A 98 -8.35 -9.38 -13.72
N HIS A 99 -9.61 -9.37 -14.20
CA HIS A 99 -10.58 -10.43 -13.93
C HIS A 99 -10.05 -11.79 -14.39
N ASP A 100 -9.67 -11.92 -15.67
CA ASP A 100 -9.23 -13.19 -16.28
C ASP A 100 -7.99 -13.73 -15.55
N LEU A 101 -7.09 -12.85 -15.15
CA LEU A 101 -5.86 -13.17 -14.44
C LEU A 101 -6.16 -13.79 -13.06
N TRP A 102 -7.07 -13.23 -12.28
CA TRP A 102 -7.43 -13.79 -10.98
C TRP A 102 -8.18 -15.13 -11.09
N TYR A 103 -8.93 -15.38 -12.17
CA TYR A 103 -9.54 -16.67 -12.43
C TYR A 103 -8.54 -17.74 -12.89
N GLY A 104 -7.41 -17.33 -13.50
CA GLY A 104 -6.37 -18.25 -13.98
C GLY A 104 -5.21 -18.46 -13.01
N ILE A 105 -5.06 -17.61 -11.98
CA ILE A 105 -3.84 -17.53 -11.14
C ILE A 105 -3.57 -18.82 -10.34
N SER A 106 -4.60 -19.58 -9.98
CA SER A 106 -4.46 -20.83 -9.23
C SER A 106 -3.68 -21.91 -9.97
N GLY A 107 -3.66 -21.86 -11.31
CA GLY A 107 -2.87 -22.77 -12.15
C GLY A 107 -1.38 -22.43 -12.23
N GLU A 108 -0.95 -21.26 -11.78
CA GLU A 108 0.38 -20.72 -12.07
C GLU A 108 1.45 -21.14 -11.03
N ASN A 109 1.23 -22.02 -10.13
CA ASN A 109 2.23 -22.50 -9.14
C ASN A 109 3.27 -21.44 -8.69
N LEU A 110 2.79 -20.27 -8.28
CA LEU A 110 3.62 -19.11 -7.96
C LEU A 110 4.40 -19.29 -6.64
N MET A 111 3.84 -20.03 -5.70
CA MET A 111 4.37 -20.22 -4.35
C MET A 111 5.18 -21.52 -4.25
N ARG A 112 6.25 -21.64 -5.05
CA ARG A 112 7.10 -22.82 -5.09
C ARG A 112 8.21 -22.72 -4.05
N LEU A 113 8.30 -23.72 -3.17
CA LEU A 113 9.42 -23.86 -2.24
C LEU A 113 10.74 -24.12 -3.00
N LYS A 114 11.82 -23.52 -2.56
CA LYS A 114 13.16 -23.88 -3.03
C LYS A 114 13.45 -25.36 -2.72
N PRO A 115 14.19 -26.08 -3.58
CA PRO A 115 14.41 -27.53 -3.44
C PRO A 115 14.91 -27.97 -2.06
N GLU A 116 15.80 -27.19 -1.45
CA GLU A 116 16.37 -27.46 -0.12
C GLU A 116 15.34 -27.39 1.00
N TYR A 117 14.34 -26.50 0.91
CA TYR A 117 13.25 -26.39 1.87
C TYR A 117 12.18 -27.47 1.61
N GLN A 118 11.96 -27.82 0.36
CA GLN A 118 11.08 -28.92 -0.01
C GLN A 118 11.60 -30.26 0.53
N ALA A 119 12.90 -30.54 0.35
CA ALA A 119 13.54 -31.72 0.91
C ALA A 119 13.45 -31.79 2.42
N LEU A 120 13.53 -30.64 3.11
CA LEU A 120 13.37 -30.55 4.55
C LEU A 120 11.94 -30.87 5.00
N ARG A 121 10.94 -30.33 4.31
CA ARG A 121 9.52 -30.61 4.57
C ARG A 121 9.20 -32.09 4.38
N ASP A 122 9.68 -32.68 3.31
CA ASP A 122 9.38 -34.07 2.95
C ASP A 122 10.10 -35.09 3.86
N SER A 123 11.15 -34.68 4.60
CA SER A 123 11.92 -35.52 5.55
C SER A 123 11.31 -35.60 6.94
N GLN A 124 10.25 -34.86 7.25
CA GLN A 124 9.67 -34.77 8.61
C GLN A 124 8.77 -35.98 8.96
N SER A 125 9.37 -37.08 9.38
CA SER A 125 8.65 -38.28 9.82
C SER A 125 8.71 -38.58 11.33
N GLY A 126 9.49 -37.83 12.16
CA GLY A 126 9.63 -38.07 13.59
C GLY A 126 10.09 -36.89 14.44
N LEU A 127 9.98 -37.05 15.79
CA LEU A 127 10.31 -35.97 16.74
C LEU A 127 11.80 -35.56 16.74
N LEU A 128 12.68 -36.54 16.48
CA LEU A 128 14.14 -36.32 16.36
C LEU A 128 14.48 -35.60 15.03
N ASP A 129 13.72 -35.90 13.99
CA ASP A 129 13.86 -35.26 12.69
C ASP A 129 13.45 -33.78 12.75
N ARG A 130 12.45 -33.42 13.58
CA ARG A 130 12.05 -32.03 13.81
C ARG A 130 13.17 -31.20 14.45
N ALA A 131 13.88 -31.73 15.43
CA ALA A 131 15.02 -31.02 16.05
C ALA A 131 16.21 -30.86 15.09
N ALA A 132 16.51 -31.88 14.29
CA ALA A 132 17.52 -31.82 13.23
C ALA A 132 17.11 -30.81 12.15
N SER A 133 15.84 -30.78 11.78
CA SER A 133 15.24 -29.85 10.81
C SER A 133 15.37 -28.39 11.24
N VAL A 134 15.15 -28.08 12.53
CA VAL A 134 15.34 -26.71 13.06
C VAL A 134 16.79 -26.26 12.94
N VAL A 135 17.77 -27.14 13.23
CA VAL A 135 19.19 -26.82 13.06
C VAL A 135 19.56 -26.65 11.60
N GLN A 136 18.99 -27.45 10.73
CA GLN A 136 19.23 -27.37 9.29
C GLN A 136 18.57 -26.12 8.69
N LEU A 137 17.35 -25.79 9.11
CA LEU A 137 16.67 -24.54 8.75
C LEU A 137 17.48 -23.33 9.20
N ALA A 138 18.00 -23.32 10.43
CA ALA A 138 18.86 -22.24 10.93
C ALA A 138 20.19 -22.11 10.14
N LYS A 139 20.71 -23.19 9.59
CA LYS A 139 21.89 -23.17 8.70
C LYS A 139 21.55 -22.65 7.30
N LEU A 140 20.39 -23.05 6.76
CA LEU A 140 19.91 -22.60 5.45
C LEU A 140 19.59 -21.09 5.47
N THR A 141 18.86 -20.64 6.48
CA THR A 141 18.51 -19.22 6.64
C THR A 141 19.71 -18.31 6.90
N ARG A 142 20.85 -18.85 7.31
CA ARG A 142 22.09 -18.09 7.43
C ARG A 142 22.70 -17.72 6.09
N ASN A 143 22.46 -18.51 5.05
CA ASN A 143 23.03 -18.36 3.72
C ASN A 143 22.01 -17.98 2.65
N GLN A 144 20.72 -18.09 2.97
CA GLN A 144 19.61 -17.77 2.04
C GLN A 144 18.54 -17.00 2.80
N THR A 145 17.98 -15.98 2.16
CA THR A 145 17.10 -15.04 2.79
C THR A 145 15.61 -15.36 2.56
N GLY A 146 15.26 -16.10 1.50
CA GLY A 146 13.89 -16.49 1.19
C GLY A 146 13.71 -18.01 1.07
N VAL A 147 12.53 -18.53 1.41
CA VAL A 147 12.18 -19.95 1.34
C VAL A 147 11.53 -20.34 0.00
N LEU A 148 10.96 -19.37 -0.73
CA LEU A 148 10.31 -19.56 -2.02
C LEU A 148 11.24 -19.18 -3.18
N GLU A 149 11.01 -19.81 -4.33
CA GLU A 149 11.62 -19.40 -5.59
C GLU A 149 11.04 -18.07 -6.04
N SER A 150 11.88 -17.06 -6.24
CA SER A 150 11.46 -15.74 -6.73
C SER A 150 11.10 -15.75 -8.22
N LYS A 151 11.71 -16.66 -8.99
CA LYS A 151 11.59 -16.69 -10.46
C LYS A 151 10.16 -16.91 -10.96
N PRO A 152 9.34 -17.83 -10.43
CA PRO A 152 7.96 -18.01 -10.93
C PRO A 152 7.13 -16.75 -10.84
N VAL A 153 7.18 -16.03 -9.71
CA VAL A 153 6.42 -14.78 -9.52
C VAL A 153 6.97 -13.67 -10.42
N TYR A 154 8.30 -13.55 -10.52
CA TYR A 154 8.93 -12.56 -11.38
C TYR A 154 8.59 -12.77 -12.86
N ASP A 155 8.70 -14.01 -13.37
CA ASP A 155 8.37 -14.35 -14.76
C ASP A 155 6.89 -14.08 -15.05
N TRP A 156 6.02 -14.38 -14.08
CA TRP A 156 4.58 -14.09 -14.17
C TRP A 156 4.31 -12.59 -14.28
N ILE A 157 4.99 -11.75 -13.47
CA ILE A 157 4.91 -10.30 -13.56
C ILE A 157 5.38 -9.81 -14.94
N VAL A 158 6.53 -10.30 -15.42
CA VAL A 158 7.07 -9.95 -16.75
C VAL A 158 6.08 -10.31 -17.87
N HIS A 159 5.41 -11.46 -17.75
CA HIS A 159 4.45 -11.92 -18.76
C HIS A 159 3.18 -11.07 -18.82
N HIS A 160 2.71 -10.60 -17.66
CA HIS A 160 1.40 -9.92 -17.59
C HIS A 160 1.47 -8.40 -17.62
N LEU A 161 2.57 -7.79 -17.24
CA LEU A 161 2.75 -6.34 -17.20
C LEU A 161 3.63 -5.88 -18.37
N ASP A 162 3.00 -5.39 -19.44
CA ASP A 162 3.73 -4.83 -20.59
C ASP A 162 4.04 -3.35 -20.34
N PRO A 163 5.34 -2.98 -20.18
CA PRO A 163 5.75 -1.61 -19.88
C PRO A 163 5.37 -0.59 -20.99
N THR A 164 4.97 -1.06 -22.16
CA THR A 164 4.54 -0.19 -23.27
C THR A 164 3.04 0.15 -23.21
N THR A 165 2.29 -0.49 -22.30
CA THR A 165 0.85 -0.21 -22.16
C THR A 165 0.64 1.23 -21.65
N PRO A 166 -0.17 2.04 -22.34
CA PRO A 166 -0.48 3.40 -21.90
C PRO A 166 -1.22 3.40 -20.57
N LEU A 167 -0.87 4.33 -19.68
CA LEU A 167 -1.61 4.56 -18.45
C LEU A 167 -2.71 5.59 -18.69
N VAL A 168 -3.86 5.38 -18.03
CA VAL A 168 -5.01 6.29 -18.03
C VAL A 168 -5.05 7.15 -16.76
N MET A 169 -4.29 6.78 -15.73
CA MET A 169 -4.13 7.55 -14.49
C MET A 169 -2.73 7.37 -13.89
N LEU A 170 -2.37 8.23 -12.95
CA LEU A 170 -1.13 8.12 -12.20
C LEU A 170 -1.14 6.86 -11.32
N MET A 171 -0.06 6.11 -11.31
CA MET A 171 0.15 4.96 -10.43
C MET A 171 1.33 5.23 -9.49
N VAL A 172 1.13 4.98 -8.19
CA VAL A 172 2.20 5.05 -7.18
C VAL A 172 2.16 3.79 -6.33
N TRP A 173 3.33 3.21 -6.03
CA TRP A 173 3.38 2.05 -5.14
C TRP A 173 4.55 2.10 -4.16
N ALA A 174 4.32 1.47 -3.00
CA ALA A 174 5.28 1.41 -1.92
C ALA A 174 6.22 0.20 -2.06
N VAL A 175 7.47 0.41 -1.69
CA VAL A 175 8.49 -0.62 -1.46
C VAL A 175 9.23 -0.30 -0.18
N THR A 176 9.81 -1.31 0.48
CA THR A 176 10.65 -1.09 1.65
C THR A 176 12.12 -1.26 1.26
N ASN A 177 12.89 -0.18 1.42
CA ASN A 177 14.33 -0.21 1.24
C ASN A 177 14.99 -0.75 2.51
N LEU A 178 15.49 -1.99 2.47
CA LEU A 178 16.16 -2.64 3.60
C LEU A 178 17.54 -2.05 3.89
N THR A 179 18.26 -1.61 2.86
CA THR A 179 19.57 -1.00 3.00
C THR A 179 19.50 0.32 3.78
N LEU A 180 18.46 1.13 3.52
CA LEU A 180 18.27 2.42 4.16
C LEU A 180 17.20 2.41 5.26
N GLN A 181 16.56 1.27 5.51
CA GLN A 181 15.55 1.03 6.54
C GLN A 181 14.41 2.06 6.50
N ARG A 182 13.83 2.25 5.32
CA ARG A 182 12.74 3.23 5.12
C ARG A 182 11.80 2.84 3.98
N PRO A 183 10.56 3.36 3.95
CA PRO A 183 9.72 3.28 2.77
C PRO A 183 10.31 4.10 1.63
N GLU A 184 10.16 3.61 0.42
CA GLU A 184 10.38 4.33 -0.83
C GLU A 184 9.20 4.09 -1.76
N TYR A 185 9.00 5.00 -2.73
CA TYR A 185 7.85 4.94 -3.62
C TYR A 185 8.30 5.04 -5.06
N PHE A 186 7.73 4.19 -5.89
CA PHE A 186 7.83 4.30 -7.34
C PHE A 186 6.55 4.85 -7.92
N TYR A 187 6.64 5.52 -9.04
CA TYR A 187 5.46 5.98 -9.78
C TYR A 187 5.61 5.75 -11.29
N LEU A 188 4.46 5.69 -11.95
CA LEU A 188 4.31 5.74 -13.39
C LEU A 188 3.26 6.80 -13.73
N ARG A 189 3.46 7.49 -14.83
CA ARG A 189 2.59 8.59 -15.29
C ARG A 189 1.92 8.28 -16.61
N PRO A 190 0.70 8.80 -16.84
CA PRO A 190 0.08 8.79 -18.16
C PRO A 190 1.00 9.44 -19.20
N GLY A 191 1.10 8.85 -20.39
CA GLY A 191 1.81 9.44 -21.52
C GLY A 191 1.06 10.63 -22.07
N GLY A 192 1.77 11.73 -22.39
CA GLY A 192 1.22 12.91 -23.05
C GLY A 192 1.97 14.19 -22.71
N ALA A 193 2.16 15.06 -23.69
CA ALA A 193 2.77 16.37 -23.47
C ALA A 193 1.80 17.27 -22.68
N GLY A 194 2.27 17.87 -21.58
CA GLY A 194 1.55 18.94 -20.88
C GLY A 194 0.98 18.60 -19.52
N THR A 195 1.28 17.42 -18.95
CA THR A 195 0.86 17.13 -17.58
C THR A 195 1.97 17.50 -16.59
N ASP A 196 1.87 18.68 -15.97
CA ASP A 196 2.63 19.07 -14.74
C ASP A 196 2.30 18.15 -13.54
N LEU A 197 1.32 17.24 -13.74
CA LEU A 197 0.75 16.42 -12.69
C LEU A 197 1.79 15.59 -11.94
N PRO A 198 2.75 14.88 -12.57
CA PRO A 198 3.71 14.06 -11.86
C PRO A 198 4.68 14.86 -11.01
N GLU A 199 5.21 15.97 -11.52
CA GLU A 199 6.17 16.80 -10.77
C GLU A 199 5.51 17.44 -9.55
N ARG A 200 4.28 17.91 -9.71
CA ARG A 200 3.45 18.47 -8.62
C ARG A 200 3.19 17.41 -7.56
N VAL A 201 2.81 16.18 -7.97
CA VAL A 201 2.55 15.06 -7.07
C VAL A 201 3.82 14.62 -6.35
N VAL A 202 4.91 14.42 -7.07
CA VAL A 202 6.21 14.06 -6.47
C VAL A 202 6.64 15.09 -5.44
N ARG A 203 6.51 16.38 -5.77
CA ARG A 203 6.83 17.46 -4.84
C ARG A 203 5.89 17.46 -3.62
N ALA A 204 4.58 17.28 -3.81
CA ALA A 204 3.62 17.18 -2.72
C ALA A 204 3.93 15.99 -1.81
N LEU A 205 4.30 14.85 -2.38
CA LEU A 205 4.73 13.65 -1.63
C LEU A 205 6.00 13.90 -0.82
N GLN A 206 7.01 14.53 -1.42
CA GLN A 206 8.25 14.89 -0.72
C GLN A 206 8.00 15.87 0.43
N LEU A 207 7.10 16.84 0.22
CA LEU A 207 6.69 17.80 1.24
C LEU A 207 5.92 17.14 2.39
N SER A 208 5.03 16.20 2.07
CA SER A 208 4.14 15.53 3.02
C SER A 208 4.85 14.45 3.83
N LEU A 209 5.61 13.60 3.15
CA LEU A 209 6.24 12.41 3.74
C LEU A 209 7.64 12.70 4.29
N GLY A 210 8.12 13.93 4.14
CA GLY A 210 9.42 14.40 4.61
C GLY A 210 10.49 14.42 3.51
N SER A 211 11.46 15.33 3.67
CA SER A 211 12.52 15.59 2.67
C SER A 211 13.44 14.38 2.40
N LYS A 212 13.38 13.34 3.24
CA LYS A 212 14.15 12.09 3.07
C LYS A 212 13.38 11.02 2.31
N THR A 213 12.09 11.25 2.00
CA THR A 213 11.29 10.29 1.24
C THR A 213 11.74 10.27 -0.20
N VAL A 214 12.06 9.09 -0.69
CA VAL A 214 12.41 8.87 -2.09
C VAL A 214 11.15 8.50 -2.85
N VAL A 215 10.82 9.33 -3.83
CA VAL A 215 9.75 9.08 -4.80
C VAL A 215 10.37 9.21 -6.17
N ARG A 216 10.33 8.15 -6.98
CA ARG A 216 10.99 8.13 -8.28
C ARG A 216 10.18 7.42 -9.36
N GLU A 217 10.34 7.89 -10.58
CA GLU A 217 9.72 7.27 -11.75
C GLU A 217 10.33 5.89 -12.01
N ALA A 218 9.47 4.90 -12.25
CA ALA A 218 9.90 3.59 -12.68
C ALA A 218 10.14 3.65 -14.21
N THR A 219 11.37 3.43 -14.62
CA THR A 219 11.67 3.23 -16.04
C THR A 219 11.16 1.86 -16.50
N PRO A 220 10.93 1.65 -17.81
CA PRO A 220 10.54 0.34 -18.33
C PRO A 220 11.42 -0.82 -17.84
N ASP A 221 12.73 -0.59 -17.75
CA ASP A 221 13.69 -1.59 -17.27
C ASP A 221 13.57 -1.90 -15.77
N LEU A 222 13.01 -0.98 -14.99
CA LEU A 222 12.83 -1.12 -13.54
C LEU A 222 11.42 -1.59 -13.16
N LEU A 223 10.42 -1.42 -14.03
CA LEU A 223 9.02 -1.67 -13.71
C LEU A 223 8.81 -3.03 -13.04
N HIS A 224 9.15 -4.11 -13.73
CA HIS A 224 8.89 -5.47 -13.23
C HIS A 224 9.61 -5.74 -11.91
N ARG A 225 10.86 -5.26 -11.81
CA ARG A 225 11.67 -5.43 -10.61
C ARG A 225 11.11 -4.63 -9.44
N ALA A 226 10.66 -3.40 -9.68
CA ALA A 226 10.08 -2.55 -8.65
C ALA A 226 8.70 -3.03 -8.19
N ILE A 227 7.86 -3.57 -9.10
CA ILE A 227 6.60 -4.23 -8.74
C ILE A 227 6.87 -5.51 -7.96
N PHE A 228 7.82 -6.36 -8.41
CA PHE A 228 8.18 -7.56 -7.67
C PHE A 228 8.73 -7.23 -6.27
N ALA A 229 9.55 -6.18 -6.14
CA ALA A 229 10.04 -5.71 -4.84
C ALA A 229 8.90 -5.37 -3.88
N SER A 230 7.83 -4.72 -4.39
CA SER A 230 6.63 -4.42 -3.59
C SER A 230 5.91 -5.67 -3.09
N ALA A 231 6.03 -6.80 -3.79
CA ALA A 231 5.39 -8.09 -3.46
C ALA A 231 6.37 -9.12 -2.87
N ALA A 232 7.63 -8.77 -2.68
CA ALA A 232 8.66 -9.67 -2.15
C ALA A 232 8.58 -9.73 -0.61
N LEU A 233 7.63 -10.53 -0.10
CA LEU A 233 7.43 -10.75 1.34
C LEU A 233 8.72 -11.23 1.98
N PRO A 234 9.18 -10.58 3.09
CA PRO A 234 10.32 -11.06 3.87
C PRO A 234 10.13 -12.51 4.31
N ILE A 235 11.22 -13.27 4.35
CA ILE A 235 11.24 -14.71 4.66
C ILE A 235 10.69 -15.56 3.50
N ALA A 236 9.61 -15.13 2.83
CA ALA A 236 9.08 -15.83 1.68
C ALA A 236 10.03 -15.71 0.48
N PHE A 237 10.41 -14.51 0.11
CA PHE A 237 11.27 -14.23 -1.06
C PHE A 237 12.61 -13.61 -0.67
N ASP A 238 13.59 -13.76 -1.55
CA ASP A 238 14.86 -13.04 -1.41
C ASP A 238 14.64 -11.54 -1.66
N PRO A 239 15.41 -10.65 -1.00
CA PRO A 239 15.39 -9.23 -1.29
C PRO A 239 15.69 -8.94 -2.76
N VAL A 240 15.03 -7.94 -3.30
CA VAL A 240 15.18 -7.52 -4.69
C VAL A 240 16.23 -6.43 -4.80
N LEU A 241 17.24 -6.63 -5.61
CA LEU A 241 18.28 -5.65 -5.87
C LEU A 241 17.83 -4.63 -6.91
N ILE A 242 17.76 -3.36 -6.53
CA ILE A 242 17.42 -2.23 -7.42
C ILE A 242 18.46 -1.12 -7.22
N PRO A 243 18.95 -0.47 -8.30
CA PRO A 243 19.80 0.71 -8.17
C PRO A 243 19.11 1.81 -7.38
N GLY A 244 19.76 2.33 -6.35
CA GLY A 244 19.31 3.53 -5.63
C GLY A 244 19.44 4.80 -6.47
N PRO A 245 18.98 5.96 -5.95
CA PRO A 245 19.13 7.24 -6.65
C PRO A 245 20.59 7.65 -6.91
N ASP A 246 21.50 7.15 -6.10
CA ASP A 246 22.94 7.35 -6.20
C ASP A 246 23.66 6.33 -7.12
N GLY A 247 22.90 5.41 -7.72
CA GLY A 247 23.40 4.33 -8.58
C GLY A 247 23.95 3.13 -7.81
N THR A 248 24.02 3.16 -6.47
CA THR A 248 24.39 1.99 -5.67
C THR A 248 23.25 0.97 -5.64
N MET A 249 23.57 -0.31 -5.55
CA MET A 249 22.57 -1.36 -5.44
C MET A 249 22.04 -1.44 -4.02
N HIS A 250 20.74 -1.28 -3.87
CA HIS A 250 20.04 -1.44 -2.60
C HIS A 250 19.17 -2.68 -2.61
N GLU A 251 18.96 -3.25 -1.44
CA GLU A 251 18.05 -4.36 -1.19
C GLU A 251 16.65 -3.85 -0.82
N TYR A 252 15.64 -4.39 -1.51
CA TYR A 252 14.24 -4.03 -1.29
C TYR A 252 13.42 -5.27 -0.97
N CYS A 253 12.36 -5.07 -0.20
CA CYS A 253 11.33 -6.08 0.06
C CYS A 253 9.93 -5.46 0.00
N ASP A 254 8.92 -6.28 0.32
CA ASP A 254 7.50 -5.91 0.32
C ASP A 254 7.25 -4.56 0.99
N GLY A 255 6.46 -3.74 0.30
CA GLY A 255 6.10 -2.40 0.77
C GLY A 255 5.33 -2.43 2.09
N GLY A 256 4.58 -3.50 2.36
CA GLY A 256 3.80 -3.68 3.57
C GLY A 256 4.61 -3.77 4.87
N VAL A 257 5.94 -3.92 4.78
CA VAL A 257 6.83 -3.78 5.95
C VAL A 257 6.82 -2.35 6.49
N ALA A 258 6.67 -1.35 5.64
CA ALA A 258 6.74 0.07 6.02
C ALA A 258 5.46 0.85 5.72
N SER A 259 4.66 0.45 4.71
CA SER A 259 3.40 1.08 4.30
C SER A 259 2.51 0.06 3.61
N ASN A 260 1.60 -0.57 4.36
CA ASN A 260 0.73 -1.63 3.81
C ASN A 260 -0.41 -1.10 2.95
N SER A 261 -0.93 0.06 3.29
CA SER A 261 -1.91 0.79 2.48
C SER A 261 -1.39 2.21 2.36
N PRO A 262 -0.86 2.63 1.21
CA PRO A 262 -0.15 3.90 1.10
C PRO A 262 -1.11 5.12 1.13
N VAL A 263 -1.92 5.19 2.19
CA VAL A 263 -2.93 6.25 2.43
C VAL A 263 -2.26 7.62 2.57
N GLY A 264 -1.05 7.64 3.15
CA GLY A 264 -0.26 8.86 3.26
C GLY A 264 0.06 9.49 1.90
N ILE A 265 0.25 8.67 0.86
CA ILE A 265 0.42 9.16 -0.52
C ILE A 265 -0.86 9.82 -1.00
N ALA A 266 -1.98 9.12 -0.92
CA ALA A 266 -3.27 9.65 -1.33
C ALA A 266 -3.60 10.96 -0.59
N HIS A 267 -3.35 11.00 0.74
CA HIS A 267 -3.53 12.20 1.55
C HIS A 267 -2.67 13.38 1.10
N ALA A 268 -1.45 13.12 0.67
CA ALA A 268 -0.53 14.19 0.24
C ALA A 268 -1.04 14.93 -1.00
N VAL A 269 -1.84 14.28 -1.84
CA VAL A 269 -2.11 14.75 -3.20
C VAL A 269 -3.58 14.83 -3.57
N SER A 270 -4.51 14.28 -2.78
CA SER A 270 -5.93 14.22 -3.14
C SER A 270 -6.87 14.78 -2.08
N LYS A 271 -8.05 15.25 -2.53
CA LYS A 271 -9.16 15.75 -1.68
C LYS A 271 -9.95 14.59 -1.06
N ALA A 272 -10.01 13.45 -1.72
CA ALA A 272 -10.66 12.24 -1.22
C ALA A 272 -9.81 11.01 -1.53
N ALA A 273 -9.86 10.02 -0.64
CA ALA A 273 -9.20 8.73 -0.83
C ALA A 273 -10.15 7.59 -0.44
N ASP A 274 -10.34 6.67 -1.38
CA ASP A 274 -11.09 5.45 -1.20
C ASP A 274 -10.10 4.29 -1.00
N VAL A 275 -10.13 3.69 0.17
CA VAL A 275 -9.18 2.66 0.61
C VAL A 275 -9.85 1.30 0.59
N VAL A 276 -9.28 0.35 -0.14
CA VAL A 276 -9.70 -1.04 -0.14
C VAL A 276 -8.83 -1.82 0.84
N LEU A 277 -9.46 -2.34 1.89
CA LEU A 277 -8.82 -3.16 2.91
C LEU A 277 -9.13 -4.63 2.66
N LEU A 278 -8.19 -5.50 3.03
CA LEU A 278 -8.30 -6.95 2.81
C LEU A 278 -8.60 -7.74 4.09
N ASP A 279 -8.57 -7.07 5.24
CA ASP A 279 -8.87 -7.68 6.53
C ASP A 279 -10.28 -7.28 7.00
N PRO A 280 -11.07 -8.25 7.52
CA PRO A 280 -12.36 -7.98 8.15
C PRO A 280 -12.18 -7.24 9.48
N PRO A 281 -13.27 -6.73 10.10
CA PRO A 281 -13.22 -6.08 11.42
C PRO A 281 -12.64 -6.98 12.51
N PHE A 282 -12.87 -8.27 12.40
CA PHE A 282 -12.42 -9.26 13.37
C PHE A 282 -12.00 -10.53 12.63
N GLU A 283 -10.80 -11.03 12.90
CA GLU A 283 -10.37 -12.35 12.46
C GLU A 283 -10.51 -13.32 13.63
N PRO A 284 -11.18 -14.46 13.42
CA PRO A 284 -11.22 -15.52 14.43
C PRO A 284 -9.80 -16.08 14.66
N ASP A 285 -9.62 -16.76 15.80
CA ASP A 285 -8.37 -17.45 16.13
C ASP A 285 -7.90 -18.30 14.95
N VAL A 286 -6.69 -18.08 14.52
CA VAL A 286 -6.04 -18.88 13.49
C VAL A 286 -5.27 -19.98 14.19
N ASP A 287 -5.56 -21.23 13.88
CA ASP A 287 -4.73 -22.34 14.31
C ASP A 287 -3.36 -22.23 13.62
N ILE A 288 -2.33 -22.05 14.43
CA ILE A 288 -0.95 -21.91 13.96
C ILE A 288 -0.27 -23.26 14.08
N GLU A 289 -0.01 -23.91 12.96
CA GLU A 289 0.53 -25.26 12.95
C GLU A 289 2.05 -25.30 12.78
N ASP A 290 2.66 -24.28 12.12
CA ASP A 290 4.10 -24.29 11.85
C ASP A 290 4.77 -22.91 11.94
N ALA A 291 6.11 -22.90 11.81
CA ALA A 291 6.92 -21.68 11.92
C ALA A 291 6.70 -20.70 10.75
N VAL A 292 6.27 -21.17 9.60
CA VAL A 292 5.98 -20.34 8.43
C VAL A 292 4.66 -19.60 8.67
N GLU A 293 3.66 -20.29 9.19
CA GLU A 293 2.39 -19.66 9.59
C GLU A 293 2.56 -18.64 10.71
N ILE A 294 3.43 -18.92 11.70
CA ILE A 294 3.82 -17.93 12.70
C ILE A 294 4.38 -16.67 12.02
N ALA A 295 5.32 -16.84 11.09
CA ALA A 295 5.94 -15.71 10.42
C ALA A 295 4.93 -14.89 9.61
N PHE A 296 4.02 -15.53 8.88
CA PHE A 296 2.95 -14.85 8.15
C PHE A 296 1.95 -14.16 9.10
N SER A 297 1.59 -14.79 10.22
CA SER A 297 0.70 -14.21 11.23
C SER A 297 1.31 -12.96 11.88
N VAL A 298 2.58 -13.03 12.26
CA VAL A 298 3.32 -11.88 12.81
C VAL A 298 3.40 -10.75 11.78
N PHE A 299 3.71 -11.07 10.53
CA PHE A 299 3.78 -10.10 9.46
C PHE A 299 2.41 -9.45 9.20
N GLY A 300 1.34 -10.25 9.14
CA GLY A 300 -0.03 -9.75 9.00
C GLY A 300 -0.45 -8.83 10.14
N THR A 301 -0.13 -9.20 11.39
CA THR A 301 -0.38 -8.36 12.57
C THR A 301 0.36 -7.03 12.49
N MET A 302 1.62 -7.07 12.04
CA MET A 302 2.42 -5.85 11.85
C MET A 302 1.83 -4.96 10.74
N GLN A 303 1.46 -5.54 9.59
CA GLN A 303 0.83 -4.82 8.49
C GLN A 303 -0.48 -4.16 8.92
N ARG A 304 -1.32 -4.87 9.69
CA ARG A 304 -2.57 -4.35 10.25
C ARG A 304 -2.31 -3.15 11.15
N LYS A 305 -1.31 -3.22 12.02
CA LYS A 305 -0.96 -2.10 12.91
C LYS A 305 -0.39 -0.89 12.16
N ILE A 306 0.38 -1.13 11.11
CA ILE A 306 0.87 -0.06 10.22
C ILE A 306 -0.32 0.62 9.53
N LEU A 307 -1.23 -0.15 8.96
CA LEU A 307 -2.44 0.36 8.31
C LEU A 307 -3.29 1.21 9.26
N GLU A 308 -3.58 0.70 10.45
CA GLU A 308 -4.33 1.45 11.48
C GLU A 308 -3.65 2.80 11.76
N THR A 309 -2.35 2.78 11.93
CA THR A 309 -1.56 3.98 12.20
C THR A 309 -1.61 4.97 11.04
N GLU A 310 -1.50 4.51 9.79
CA GLU A 310 -1.59 5.35 8.59
C GLU A 310 -2.99 5.99 8.46
N MET A 311 -4.05 5.20 8.63
CA MET A 311 -5.43 5.69 8.57
C MET A 311 -5.72 6.73 9.65
N HIS A 312 -5.35 6.44 10.91
CA HIS A 312 -5.49 7.37 12.03
C HIS A 312 -4.73 8.68 11.78
N ASN A 313 -3.50 8.59 11.33
CA ASN A 313 -2.68 9.77 11.07
C ASN A 313 -3.32 10.69 10.02
N VAL A 314 -3.77 10.13 8.89
CA VAL A 314 -4.45 10.89 7.83
C VAL A 314 -5.74 11.53 8.35
N TYR A 315 -6.55 10.77 9.09
CA TYR A 315 -7.79 11.27 9.67
C TYR A 315 -7.55 12.45 10.61
N PHE A 316 -6.65 12.28 11.59
CA PHE A 316 -6.37 13.35 12.57
C PHE A 316 -5.73 14.58 11.94
N GLN A 317 -4.87 14.40 10.93
CA GLN A 317 -4.32 15.53 10.18
C GLN A 317 -5.41 16.30 9.45
N SER A 318 -6.31 15.61 8.77
CA SER A 318 -7.42 16.22 8.05
C SER A 318 -8.36 16.94 9.03
N LEU A 319 -8.68 16.31 10.17
CA LEU A 319 -9.52 16.89 11.22
C LEU A 319 -8.89 18.17 11.81
N ALA A 320 -7.60 18.12 12.15
CA ALA A 320 -6.88 19.26 12.69
C ALA A 320 -6.89 20.45 11.72
N ARG A 321 -6.64 20.19 10.41
CA ARG A 321 -6.68 21.24 9.39
C ARG A 321 -8.07 21.81 9.17
N ARG A 322 -9.11 20.98 9.17
CA ARG A 322 -10.50 21.47 9.11
C ARG A 322 -10.81 22.40 10.28
N ALA A 323 -10.39 22.03 11.50
CA ALA A 323 -10.56 22.86 12.68
C ALA A 323 -9.83 24.21 12.54
N ILE A 324 -8.57 24.20 12.11
CA ILE A 324 -7.76 25.40 11.91
C ILE A 324 -8.32 26.30 10.80
N ARG A 325 -8.81 25.73 9.69
CA ARG A 325 -9.42 26.50 8.59
C ARG A 325 -10.73 27.20 9.00
N ARG A 326 -11.35 26.80 10.11
CA ARG A 326 -12.55 27.46 10.66
C ARG A 326 -12.21 28.66 11.56
N LEU A 327 -10.95 28.85 11.95
CA LEU A 327 -10.52 30.01 12.71
C LEU A 327 -10.55 31.27 11.84
N THR A 328 -10.88 32.40 12.43
CA THR A 328 -10.69 33.70 11.80
C THR A 328 -9.20 33.98 11.62
N LYS A 329 -8.84 34.95 10.76
CA LYS A 329 -7.43 35.32 10.54
C LYS A 329 -6.76 35.76 11.85
N GLU A 330 -7.49 36.49 12.71
CA GLU A 330 -7.00 36.97 14.02
C GLU A 330 -6.82 35.84 15.03
N GLU A 331 -7.75 34.87 15.05
CA GLU A 331 -7.62 33.68 15.91
C GLU A 331 -6.45 32.81 15.47
N PHE A 332 -6.30 32.60 14.15
CA PHE A 332 -5.19 31.85 13.60
C PHE A 332 -3.84 32.55 13.88
N ALA A 333 -3.74 33.86 13.63
CA ALA A 333 -2.53 34.63 13.91
C ALA A 333 -2.12 34.53 15.38
N ARG A 334 -3.07 34.66 16.32
CA ARG A 334 -2.80 34.46 17.75
C ARG A 334 -2.39 33.03 18.12
N ALA A 335 -2.95 32.02 17.46
CA ALA A 335 -2.59 30.63 17.70
C ALA A 335 -1.23 30.26 17.11
N ALA A 336 -0.88 30.87 15.98
CA ALA A 336 0.35 30.64 15.24
C ALA A 336 1.50 31.54 15.69
N GLU A 337 1.25 32.54 16.56
CA GLU A 337 2.26 33.52 16.99
C GLU A 337 3.54 32.84 17.46
N GLY A 338 4.62 33.00 16.69
CA GLY A 338 5.90 32.37 16.94
C GLY A 338 5.99 30.87 16.64
N ASN A 339 4.96 30.29 15.98
CA ASN A 339 4.95 28.86 15.65
C ASN A 339 4.91 28.63 14.13
N GLU A 340 6.08 28.77 13.48
CA GLU A 340 6.26 28.54 12.04
C GLU A 340 5.79 27.13 11.60
N LEU A 341 5.91 26.12 12.49
CA LEU A 341 5.45 24.75 12.21
C LEU A 341 3.94 24.70 12.00
N LEU A 342 3.16 25.46 12.77
CA LEU A 342 1.71 25.48 12.64
C LEU A 342 1.29 26.16 11.32
N GLU A 343 1.92 27.26 10.95
CA GLU A 343 1.67 27.93 9.66
C GLU A 343 1.97 27.00 8.49
N ARG A 344 3.10 26.33 8.54
CA ARG A 344 3.52 25.39 7.54
C ARG A 344 2.56 24.19 7.43
N PHE A 345 2.19 23.59 8.56
CA PHE A 345 1.24 22.49 8.62
C PHE A 345 -0.09 22.81 7.93
N VAL A 346 -0.58 24.04 8.08
CA VAL A 346 -1.86 24.45 7.46
C VAL A 346 -1.74 24.67 5.96
N ARG A 347 -0.56 25.14 5.50
CA ARG A 347 -0.36 25.51 4.08
C ARG A 347 -0.01 24.33 3.18
N THR A 348 0.64 23.28 3.71
CA THR A 348 1.35 22.31 2.89
C THR A 348 0.55 21.06 2.48
N LEU A 349 -0.53 20.72 3.17
CA LEU A 349 -1.23 19.46 2.89
C LEU A 349 -2.73 19.66 2.63
N PRO A 350 -3.35 18.87 1.73
CA PRO A 350 -4.79 18.92 1.52
C PRO A 350 -5.54 18.43 2.78
N VAL A 351 -6.81 18.75 2.84
CA VAL A 351 -7.76 18.05 3.71
C VAL A 351 -8.33 16.93 2.88
N THR A 352 -8.15 15.71 3.31
CA THR A 352 -8.60 14.53 2.58
C THR A 352 -9.81 13.91 3.28
N ASP A 353 -10.87 13.67 2.52
CA ASP A 353 -11.99 12.85 2.94
C ASP A 353 -11.61 11.38 2.75
N LEU A 354 -11.48 10.67 3.87
CA LEU A 354 -11.05 9.30 3.88
C LEU A 354 -12.27 8.38 3.95
N HIS A 355 -12.35 7.45 3.00
CA HIS A 355 -13.36 6.41 2.95
C HIS A 355 -12.69 5.05 2.84
N TYR A 356 -13.37 4.01 3.25
CA TYR A 356 -12.86 2.65 3.11
C TYR A 356 -13.97 1.66 2.78
N ILE A 357 -13.56 0.55 2.21
CA ILE A 357 -14.37 -0.65 2.06
C ILE A 357 -13.53 -1.87 2.47
N ARG A 358 -14.15 -2.82 3.13
CA ARG A 358 -13.48 -4.07 3.55
C ARG A 358 -14.47 -5.23 3.56
N PRO A 359 -14.00 -6.49 3.49
CA PRO A 359 -14.87 -7.64 3.65
C PRO A 359 -15.49 -7.63 5.06
N GLU A 360 -16.76 -8.03 5.16
CA GLU A 360 -17.44 -8.17 6.47
C GLU A 360 -17.01 -9.41 7.23
N GLN A 361 -16.57 -10.44 6.50
CA GLN A 361 -16.12 -11.71 7.02
C GLN A 361 -14.73 -12.02 6.53
N THR A 362 -14.02 -12.89 7.26
CA THR A 362 -12.71 -13.40 6.83
C THR A 362 -12.80 -13.96 5.42
N LEU A 363 -11.91 -13.50 4.54
CA LEU A 363 -11.85 -14.02 3.19
C LEU A 363 -11.43 -15.50 3.21
N PRO A 364 -12.11 -16.35 2.43
CA PRO A 364 -11.86 -17.79 2.43
C PRO A 364 -10.59 -18.17 1.65
N VAL A 365 -9.56 -17.33 1.71
CA VAL A 365 -8.25 -17.53 1.09
C VAL A 365 -7.18 -16.93 1.99
N THR A 366 -6.10 -17.66 2.22
CA THR A 366 -4.96 -17.18 2.99
C THR A 366 -4.07 -16.23 2.16
N VAL A 367 -3.18 -15.50 2.81
CA VAL A 367 -2.20 -14.63 2.12
C VAL A 367 -1.37 -15.38 1.08
N ALA A 368 -0.98 -16.63 1.38
CA ALA A 368 -0.20 -17.50 0.48
C ALA A 368 -1.07 -18.38 -0.44
N GLY A 369 -2.40 -18.28 -0.38
CA GLY A 369 -3.36 -19.18 -1.00
C GLY A 369 -3.54 -19.04 -2.52
N PHE A 370 -2.48 -18.70 -3.27
CA PHE A 370 -2.56 -18.54 -4.73
C PHE A 370 -2.95 -19.80 -5.50
N GLY A 371 -2.82 -21.00 -4.90
CA GLY A 371 -3.28 -22.27 -5.46
C GLY A 371 -4.71 -22.65 -5.10
N ASP A 372 -5.38 -21.86 -4.26
CA ASP A 372 -6.77 -22.14 -3.82
C ASP A 372 -7.78 -21.46 -4.77
N GLU A 373 -8.12 -22.19 -5.84
CA GLU A 373 -9.07 -21.71 -6.86
C GLU A 373 -10.44 -21.37 -6.26
N GLU A 374 -10.94 -22.19 -5.35
CA GLU A 374 -12.26 -21.97 -4.74
C GLU A 374 -12.26 -20.75 -3.82
N GLY A 375 -11.24 -20.63 -2.97
CA GLY A 375 -11.06 -19.50 -2.06
C GLY A 375 -10.87 -18.17 -2.82
N ILE A 376 -10.03 -18.16 -3.86
CA ILE A 376 -9.84 -17.02 -4.76
C ILE A 376 -11.17 -16.61 -5.41
N GLY A 377 -11.89 -17.56 -5.98
CA GLY A 377 -13.19 -17.30 -6.61
C GLY A 377 -14.24 -16.76 -5.64
N LYS A 378 -14.24 -17.22 -4.39
CA LYS A 378 -15.13 -16.69 -3.34
C LYS A 378 -14.72 -15.28 -2.91
N ALA A 379 -13.42 -15.04 -2.72
CA ALA A 379 -12.91 -13.72 -2.38
C ALA A 379 -13.21 -12.69 -3.47
N TYR A 380 -13.01 -13.07 -4.74
CA TYR A 380 -13.39 -12.22 -5.88
C TYR A 380 -14.88 -11.87 -5.87
N ARG A 381 -15.75 -12.87 -5.69
CA ARG A 381 -17.21 -12.64 -5.62
C ARG A 381 -17.60 -11.76 -4.45
N ALA A 382 -16.95 -11.90 -3.29
CA ALA A 382 -17.19 -11.04 -2.14
C ALA A 382 -16.91 -9.56 -2.49
N GLY A 383 -15.76 -9.28 -3.09
CA GLY A 383 -15.42 -7.91 -3.55
C GLY A 383 -16.42 -7.37 -4.57
N TRP A 384 -16.85 -8.21 -5.52
CA TRP A 384 -17.85 -7.82 -6.51
C TRP A 384 -19.19 -7.41 -5.88
N VAL A 385 -19.65 -8.16 -4.87
CA VAL A 385 -20.93 -7.88 -4.20
C VAL A 385 -20.83 -6.67 -3.27
N ASP A 386 -19.70 -6.53 -2.60
CA ASP A 386 -19.49 -5.49 -1.59
C ASP A 386 -19.51 -4.07 -2.15
N VAL A 387 -19.27 -3.89 -3.46
CA VAL A 387 -19.45 -2.59 -4.13
C VAL A 387 -20.83 -1.98 -3.89
N ALA A 388 -21.86 -2.81 -3.78
CA ALA A 388 -23.22 -2.33 -3.53
C ALA A 388 -23.39 -1.62 -2.18
N ARG A 389 -22.51 -1.87 -1.21
CA ARG A 389 -22.47 -1.19 0.08
C ARG A 389 -21.86 0.22 -0.02
N GLY A 390 -21.03 0.44 -1.04
CA GLY A 390 -20.25 1.67 -1.20
C GLY A 390 -19.12 1.82 -0.19
N PHE A 391 -18.31 2.83 -0.39
CA PHE A 391 -17.24 3.20 0.54
C PHE A 391 -17.80 3.94 1.74
N THR A 392 -17.41 3.51 2.94
CA THR A 392 -17.84 4.10 4.22
C THR A 392 -16.87 5.21 4.63
N PRO A 393 -17.35 6.40 5.07
CA PRO A 393 -16.49 7.40 5.66
C PRO A 393 -15.71 6.84 6.86
N TYR A 394 -14.42 7.13 6.91
CA TYR A 394 -13.59 6.68 8.01
C TYR A 394 -13.86 7.51 9.27
N ASP A 395 -14.17 6.84 10.36
CA ASP A 395 -14.28 7.41 11.70
C ASP A 395 -13.45 6.54 12.68
N TRP A 396 -12.42 7.13 13.24
CA TRP A 396 -11.52 6.44 14.17
C TRP A 396 -12.23 5.89 15.43
N SER A 397 -13.35 6.49 15.85
CA SER A 397 -14.07 6.08 17.05
C SER A 397 -14.88 4.81 16.86
N THR A 398 -15.16 4.45 15.62
CA THR A 398 -15.96 3.27 15.23
C THR A 398 -15.16 2.27 14.38
N PHE A 399 -13.93 2.63 14.01
CA PHE A 399 -13.08 1.77 13.20
C PHE A 399 -12.35 0.75 14.08
N GLU A 400 -12.71 -0.50 13.92
CA GLU A 400 -12.05 -1.66 14.53
C GLU A 400 -11.30 -2.44 13.45
N LEU A 401 -10.05 -2.77 13.73
CA LEU A 401 -9.21 -3.65 12.90
C LEU A 401 -9.16 -5.07 13.48
#